data_8e879464add9fe3330eabe5634e5d54b
#
_entry.id   8e879464add9fe3330eabe5634e5d54b
#
_cell.length_a   1.000
_cell.length_b   1.000
_cell.length_c   1.000
_cell.angle_alpha   90.00
_cell.angle_beta   90.00
_cell.angle_gamma   90.00
#
_symmetry.space_group_name_H-M   'P 1'
#
loop_
_entity.id
_entity.type
_entity.pdbx_description
1 polymer ?
#
loop_
_entity_poly.entity_id
_entity_poly.type
_entity_poly.pdbx_seq_one_letter_code
_entity_poly.pdbx_strand_id
1 'polypeptide(L)'
;SNYLRLRLSSKFDGTTKYAHWDYIKVEKAPIPNTPPVVSNVMASQRSDGSKTIDIWYDLFDANDELCDITFKLSADAGASFDIIPSPANLSGDFGDDLPSGTNKHIVWNAGAESYTLDSSYLYRVYADDGSSPPMPENFVLVEGGTFNNGTSDVTISSFYIDKYELTQAGYQAVMGVNPSYFTGVSNGPVERVSWFKAIEYCNRRSMQEALTPCYSYSTYGTNPNNWPGGWNTSYTNHTNVSCNWSANGYRLPTEMEWMFAARGGNQTHNYAYSGSNDLNAVGWYNSNSSSTTHTVGTKAANELGTFDMSGNVWEWVWDIYGGYPSGAQTDPHGATGGSNRVERGGSWFSGADGCAVSYRHNDIATDSYSNVGFRCVRVSP
;
A
#
# COMPACT_ATOMS: atom_id res chain seq x y z
N SER A 1 -16.22 18.08 6.82
CA SER A 1 -17.02 18.70 7.91
C SER A 1 -16.09 19.26 8.97
N ASN A 2 -16.09 20.58 9.12
CA ASN A 2 -15.30 21.27 10.13
C ASN A 2 -15.90 20.99 11.50
N TYR A 3 -15.22 20.22 12.33
CA TYR A 3 -15.63 20.02 13.73
C TYR A 3 -15.05 21.13 14.61
N LEU A 4 -15.92 21.84 15.29
CA LEU A 4 -15.57 22.82 16.32
C LEU A 4 -15.38 22.08 17.65
N ARG A 5 -14.17 22.04 18.20
CA ARG A 5 -13.93 21.53 19.57
C ARG A 5 -14.00 22.68 20.57
N LEU A 6 -14.96 22.61 21.46
CA LEU A 6 -15.08 23.56 22.59
C LEU A 6 -14.28 22.98 23.77
N ARG A 7 -13.23 23.66 24.20
CA ARG A 7 -12.52 23.33 25.44
C ARG A 7 -12.87 24.36 26.49
N LEU A 8 -13.52 23.91 27.55
CA LEU A 8 -13.84 24.73 28.71
C LEU A 8 -12.73 24.53 29.74
N SER A 9 -12.07 25.61 30.16
CA SER A 9 -11.11 25.59 31.25
C SER A 9 -11.60 26.50 32.40
N SER A 10 -11.56 25.99 33.66
CA SER A 10 -11.86 26.78 34.86
C SER A 10 -10.60 26.93 35.70
N LYS A 11 -10.40 28.11 36.28
CA LYS A 11 -9.38 28.33 37.26
C LYS A 11 -10.07 28.34 38.64
N PHE A 12 -9.61 27.52 39.58
CA PHE A 12 -10.12 27.43 40.91
C PHE A 12 -9.19 28.24 41.83
N ASP A 13 -9.69 29.29 42.52
CA ASP A 13 -8.89 30.12 43.41
C ASP A 13 -8.95 29.66 44.87
N GLY A 14 -9.65 28.58 45.18
CA GLY A 14 -9.71 27.94 46.49
C GLY A 14 -10.55 28.66 47.54
N THR A 15 -11.14 29.82 47.26
CA THR A 15 -11.86 30.64 48.23
C THR A 15 -13.32 30.88 47.92
N THR A 16 -13.79 30.63 46.71
CA THR A 16 -15.19 30.82 46.33
C THR A 16 -15.78 29.55 45.69
N LYS A 17 -17.01 29.21 46.06
CA LYS A 17 -17.76 28.06 45.55
C LYS A 17 -18.27 28.23 44.11
N TYR A 18 -17.76 29.21 43.32
CA TYR A 18 -18.20 29.49 41.98
C TYR A 18 -17.01 29.41 41.00
N ALA A 19 -17.17 28.67 39.90
CA ALA A 19 -16.21 28.66 38.83
C ALA A 19 -16.35 29.98 38.03
N HIS A 20 -15.30 30.79 38.02
CA HIS A 20 -15.21 31.92 37.10
C HIS A 20 -14.67 31.40 35.74
N TRP A 21 -15.40 31.67 34.66
CA TRP A 21 -14.98 31.40 33.30
C TRP A 21 -14.33 32.66 32.75
N ASP A 22 -13.01 32.68 32.66
CA ASP A 22 -12.26 33.85 32.21
C ASP A 22 -12.34 34.01 30.67
N TYR A 23 -12.45 32.91 29.95
CA TYR A 23 -12.65 32.93 28.48
C TYR A 23 -13.06 31.57 27.94
N ILE A 24 -13.72 31.58 26.79
CA ILE A 24 -13.94 30.39 25.96
C ILE A 24 -12.97 30.48 24.80
N LYS A 25 -11.97 29.60 24.74
CA LYS A 25 -11.10 29.46 23.60
C LYS A 25 -11.72 28.46 22.63
N VAL A 26 -12.14 28.94 21.49
CA VAL A 26 -12.58 28.10 20.39
C VAL A 26 -11.37 27.83 19.50
N GLU A 27 -10.87 26.63 19.54
CA GLU A 27 -9.80 26.20 18.64
C GLU A 27 -10.43 25.39 17.50
N LYS A 28 -10.17 25.78 16.25
CA LYS A 28 -10.43 24.92 15.10
C LYS A 28 -9.57 23.67 15.31
N ALA A 29 -10.18 22.49 15.33
CA ALA A 29 -9.39 21.25 15.30
C ALA A 29 -8.48 21.32 14.08
N PRO A 30 -7.19 20.97 14.19
CA PRO A 30 -6.33 20.89 13.03
C PRO A 30 -7.00 19.93 12.03
N ILE A 31 -7.17 20.41 10.79
CA ILE A 31 -7.58 19.53 9.68
C ILE A 31 -6.41 18.56 9.54
N PRO A 32 -6.64 17.23 9.58
CA PRO A 32 -5.57 16.29 9.26
C PRO A 32 -4.98 16.68 7.92
N ASN A 33 -3.65 16.79 7.82
CA ASN A 33 -3.03 17.06 6.56
C ASN A 33 -3.39 15.96 5.57
N THR A 34 -3.93 16.32 4.43
CA THR A 34 -4.37 15.40 3.38
C THR A 34 -3.59 15.74 2.12
N PRO A 35 -3.06 14.74 1.40
CA PRO A 35 -2.32 14.98 0.18
C PRO A 35 -3.11 15.83 -0.82
N PRO A 36 -2.46 16.69 -1.58
CA PRO A 36 -3.10 17.48 -2.62
C PRO A 36 -3.68 16.57 -3.71
N VAL A 37 -4.75 17.01 -4.34
CA VAL A 37 -5.45 16.30 -5.41
C VAL A 37 -5.26 17.04 -6.72
N VAL A 38 -4.70 16.36 -7.72
CA VAL A 38 -4.66 16.83 -9.11
C VAL A 38 -5.81 16.18 -9.87
N SER A 39 -6.56 16.99 -10.61
CA SER A 39 -7.72 16.54 -11.41
C SER A 39 -7.80 17.28 -12.74
N ASN A 40 -8.71 16.85 -13.63
CA ASN A 40 -8.97 17.47 -14.92
C ASN A 40 -7.71 17.69 -15.78
N VAL A 41 -6.74 16.76 -15.74
CA VAL A 41 -5.52 16.87 -16.54
C VAL A 41 -5.85 16.70 -18.01
N MET A 42 -5.54 17.72 -18.80
CA MET A 42 -5.68 17.74 -20.26
C MET A 42 -4.36 18.17 -20.90
N ALA A 43 -4.00 17.55 -22.01
CA ALA A 43 -2.81 17.95 -22.76
C ALA A 43 -3.15 18.12 -24.25
N SER A 44 -2.57 19.13 -24.87
CA SER A 44 -2.74 19.40 -26.30
C SER A 44 -1.45 19.92 -26.93
N GLN A 45 -1.03 19.31 -28.00
CA GLN A 45 0.11 19.81 -28.78
C GLN A 45 -0.34 20.93 -29.71
N ARG A 46 0.44 22.03 -29.76
CA ARG A 46 0.19 23.16 -30.66
C ARG A 46 0.36 22.74 -32.13
N SER A 47 -0.51 23.25 -32.97
CA SER A 47 -0.48 23.00 -34.40
C SER A 47 0.44 23.93 -35.22
N ASP A 48 1.19 24.80 -34.55
CA ASP A 48 2.08 25.81 -35.13
C ASP A 48 3.47 25.29 -35.55
N GLY A 49 3.70 23.99 -35.38
CA GLY A 49 4.99 23.34 -35.70
C GLY A 49 6.07 23.48 -34.62
N SER A 50 5.80 24.18 -33.52
CA SER A 50 6.75 24.36 -32.39
C SER A 50 7.02 23.10 -31.61
N LYS A 51 6.18 22.06 -31.75
CA LYS A 51 6.14 20.88 -30.87
C LYS A 51 5.95 21.23 -29.39
N THR A 52 5.36 22.38 -29.11
CA THR A 52 4.99 22.77 -27.76
C THR A 52 3.72 22.05 -27.34
N ILE A 53 3.68 21.59 -26.10
CA ILE A 53 2.52 20.97 -25.48
C ILE A 53 2.03 21.83 -24.34
N ASP A 54 0.74 22.14 -24.37
CA ASP A 54 0.03 22.80 -23.31
C ASP A 54 -0.67 21.77 -22.44
N ILE A 55 -0.47 21.82 -21.11
CA ILE A 55 -1.07 20.90 -20.13
C ILE A 55 -1.84 21.74 -19.15
N TRP A 56 -3.16 21.47 -19.00
CA TRP A 56 -4.03 22.09 -18.01
C TRP A 56 -4.39 21.09 -16.94
N TYR A 57 -4.55 21.56 -15.70
CA TYR A 57 -4.95 20.74 -14.57
C TYR A 57 -5.61 21.60 -13.49
N ASP A 58 -6.37 20.97 -12.60
CA ASP A 58 -6.86 21.57 -11.37
C ASP A 58 -6.07 20.99 -10.19
N LEU A 59 -5.68 21.86 -9.26
CA LEU A 59 -5.00 21.52 -8.02
C LEU A 59 -5.91 21.89 -6.85
N PHE A 60 -6.17 20.96 -5.98
CA PHE A 60 -6.90 21.17 -4.74
C PHE A 60 -6.10 20.60 -3.56
N ASP A 61 -5.81 21.43 -2.60
CA ASP A 61 -5.30 21.05 -1.30
C ASP A 61 -6.31 21.46 -0.22
N ALA A 62 -6.71 20.49 0.65
CA ALA A 62 -7.74 20.72 1.67
C ALA A 62 -7.23 21.59 2.85
N ASN A 63 -5.93 21.73 2.97
CA ASN A 63 -5.24 22.48 4.01
C ASN A 63 -4.82 23.86 3.53
N ASP A 64 -4.99 24.17 2.24
CA ASP A 64 -4.49 25.38 1.55
C ASP A 64 -2.97 25.53 1.64
N GLU A 65 -2.24 24.40 1.67
CA GLU A 65 -0.77 24.41 1.66
C GLU A 65 -0.25 24.59 0.23
N LEU A 66 0.97 25.10 0.11
CA LEU A 66 1.63 25.25 -1.18
C LEU A 66 2.16 23.89 -1.62
N CYS A 67 2.05 23.57 -2.90
CA CYS A 67 2.40 22.28 -3.46
C CYS A 67 3.53 22.39 -4.47
N ASP A 68 4.42 21.43 -4.48
CA ASP A 68 5.42 21.23 -5.51
C ASP A 68 4.81 20.43 -6.67
N ILE A 69 4.85 20.99 -7.86
CA ILE A 69 4.23 20.36 -9.05
C ILE A 69 5.30 19.77 -9.95
N THR A 70 5.16 18.49 -10.23
CA THR A 70 5.98 17.78 -11.19
C THR A 70 5.12 17.18 -12.32
N PHE A 71 5.75 17.04 -13.50
CA PHE A 71 5.12 16.55 -14.70
C PHE A 71 5.91 15.38 -15.28
N LYS A 72 5.25 14.27 -15.59
CA LYS A 72 5.87 13.07 -16.14
C LYS A 72 5.04 12.50 -17.28
N LEU A 73 5.71 11.72 -18.14
CA LEU A 73 5.08 11.02 -19.26
C LEU A 73 5.32 9.52 -19.19
N SER A 74 4.38 8.79 -19.78
CA SER A 74 4.47 7.37 -20.05
C SER A 74 4.54 7.16 -21.57
N ALA A 75 5.45 6.30 -22.02
CA ALA A 75 5.53 5.81 -23.40
C ALA A 75 5.01 4.37 -23.55
N ASP A 76 4.51 3.77 -22.46
CA ASP A 76 4.10 2.36 -22.38
C ASP A 76 2.63 2.20 -21.98
N ALA A 77 1.78 3.12 -22.45
CA ALA A 77 0.34 3.17 -22.18
C ALA A 77 -0.02 3.30 -20.68
N GLY A 78 0.87 3.91 -19.89
CA GLY A 78 0.64 4.19 -18.47
C GLY A 78 1.14 3.11 -17.51
N ALA A 79 1.88 2.12 -18.00
CA ALA A 79 2.49 1.11 -17.15
C ALA A 79 3.61 1.71 -16.28
N SER A 80 4.38 2.68 -16.83
CA SER A 80 5.32 3.50 -16.09
C SER A 80 5.23 4.98 -16.50
N PHE A 81 5.72 5.90 -15.63
CA PHE A 81 5.83 7.33 -15.90
C PHE A 81 7.27 7.79 -15.63
N ASP A 82 8.20 7.24 -16.42
CA ASP A 82 9.64 7.38 -16.20
C ASP A 82 10.25 8.53 -16.99
N ILE A 83 9.51 9.10 -17.96
CA ILE A 83 9.98 10.21 -18.76
C ILE A 83 9.71 11.52 -17.99
N ILE A 84 10.78 12.19 -17.58
CA ILE A 84 10.73 13.46 -16.87
C ILE A 84 11.28 14.56 -17.79
N PRO A 85 10.44 15.48 -18.27
CA PRO A 85 10.90 16.63 -19.03
C PRO A 85 11.91 17.47 -18.25
N SER A 86 12.87 18.03 -18.97
CA SER A 86 13.84 18.94 -18.35
C SER A 86 13.12 20.19 -17.81
N PRO A 87 13.34 20.60 -16.55
CA PRO A 87 12.77 21.82 -16.01
C PRO A 87 13.05 23.07 -16.85
N ALA A 88 14.19 23.09 -17.54
CA ALA A 88 14.55 24.20 -18.43
C ALA A 88 13.61 24.34 -19.65
N ASN A 89 12.86 23.32 -19.99
CA ASN A 89 11.91 23.27 -21.11
C ASN A 89 10.45 23.37 -20.66
N LEU A 90 10.22 23.59 -19.36
CA LEU A 90 8.91 23.77 -18.75
C LEU A 90 8.72 25.21 -18.31
N SER A 91 7.49 25.71 -18.36
CA SER A 91 7.09 27.02 -17.83
C SER A 91 5.61 27.05 -17.45
N GLY A 92 5.18 28.08 -16.73
CA GLY A 92 3.81 28.22 -16.23
C GLY A 92 3.65 27.71 -14.80
N ASP A 93 2.51 27.10 -14.49
CA ASP A 93 2.18 26.57 -13.15
C ASP A 93 2.88 25.21 -12.91
N PHE A 94 4.19 25.27 -12.70
CA PHE A 94 5.09 24.13 -12.54
C PHE A 94 6.22 24.51 -11.57
N GLY A 95 6.73 23.54 -10.79
CA GLY A 95 7.80 23.74 -9.81
C GLY A 95 7.25 23.90 -8.41
N ASP A 96 7.98 24.63 -7.57
CA ASP A 96 7.77 24.68 -6.13
C ASP A 96 6.72 25.73 -5.72
N ASP A 97 6.10 25.52 -4.56
CA ASP A 97 5.26 26.50 -3.85
C ASP A 97 4.01 27.00 -4.65
N LEU A 98 3.31 26.12 -5.34
CA LEU A 98 2.09 26.51 -6.06
C LEU A 98 0.83 26.36 -5.18
N PRO A 99 -0.02 27.42 -5.09
CA PRO A 99 -1.29 27.33 -4.38
C PRO A 99 -2.34 26.54 -5.14
N SER A 100 -3.35 26.04 -4.44
CA SER A 100 -4.57 25.46 -5.03
C SER A 100 -5.17 26.40 -6.09
N GLY A 101 -5.82 25.81 -7.10
CA GLY A 101 -6.47 26.58 -8.17
C GLY A 101 -6.97 25.71 -9.32
N THR A 102 -7.85 26.27 -10.14
CA THR A 102 -8.38 25.63 -11.34
C THR A 102 -7.72 26.18 -12.60
N ASN A 103 -7.72 25.39 -13.67
CA ASN A 103 -7.12 25.75 -14.96
C ASN A 103 -5.65 26.19 -14.87
N LYS A 104 -4.89 25.57 -13.99
CA LYS A 104 -3.44 25.76 -13.95
C LYS A 104 -2.85 25.26 -15.26
N HIS A 105 -1.78 25.92 -15.71
CA HIS A 105 -1.26 25.71 -17.05
C HIS A 105 0.25 25.50 -17.06
N ILE A 106 0.69 24.34 -17.52
CA ILE A 106 2.10 24.04 -17.83
C ILE A 106 2.30 24.13 -19.34
N VAL A 107 3.38 24.76 -19.75
CA VAL A 107 3.83 24.79 -21.14
C VAL A 107 5.14 24.03 -21.23
N TRP A 108 5.15 22.96 -22.04
CA TRP A 108 6.34 22.15 -22.28
C TRP A 108 6.85 22.34 -23.72
N ASN A 109 8.10 22.81 -23.88
CA ASN A 109 8.81 22.86 -25.15
C ASN A 109 9.42 21.49 -25.48
N ALA A 110 8.57 20.53 -25.88
CA ALA A 110 9.00 19.18 -26.23
C ALA A 110 9.91 19.15 -27.48
N GLY A 111 9.85 20.19 -28.33
CA GLY A 111 10.73 20.33 -29.48
C GLY A 111 12.21 20.55 -29.14
N ALA A 112 12.52 21.00 -27.93
CA ALA A 112 13.88 21.13 -27.43
C ALA A 112 14.46 19.83 -26.87
N GLU A 113 13.64 18.79 -26.74
CA GLU A 113 14.01 17.46 -26.25
C GLU A 113 13.97 16.42 -27.36
N SER A 114 14.74 15.33 -27.23
CA SER A 114 14.90 14.31 -28.28
C SER A 114 13.73 13.32 -28.34
N TYR A 115 12.56 13.67 -27.81
CA TYR A 115 11.39 12.79 -27.84
C TYR A 115 10.63 12.92 -29.15
N THR A 116 10.23 11.77 -29.71
CA THR A 116 9.25 11.72 -30.81
C THR A 116 7.91 11.38 -30.17
N LEU A 117 7.12 12.43 -29.93
CA LEU A 117 5.81 12.28 -29.29
C LEU A 117 4.77 11.89 -30.33
N ASP A 118 3.95 10.92 -30.00
CA ASP A 118 2.77 10.51 -30.75
C ASP A 118 1.57 10.37 -29.81
N SER A 119 0.43 9.95 -30.32
CA SER A 119 -0.81 9.81 -29.56
C SER A 119 -0.78 8.68 -28.50
N SER A 120 0.32 7.92 -28.40
CA SER A 120 0.46 6.84 -27.41
C SER A 120 0.98 7.32 -26.05
N TYR A 121 1.54 8.54 -25.98
CA TYR A 121 2.03 9.09 -24.72
C TYR A 121 0.89 9.49 -23.80
N LEU A 122 0.98 9.05 -22.53
CA LEU A 122 0.11 9.52 -21.46
C LEU A 122 0.85 10.54 -20.59
N TYR A 123 0.11 11.48 -20.05
CA TYR A 123 0.63 12.59 -19.27
C TYR A 123 0.12 12.50 -17.84
N ARG A 124 0.99 12.80 -16.86
CA ARG A 124 0.60 12.87 -15.47
C ARG A 124 1.23 14.07 -14.78
N VAL A 125 0.42 14.82 -14.06
CA VAL A 125 0.83 15.89 -13.15
C VAL A 125 0.76 15.34 -11.74
N TYR A 126 1.80 15.57 -10.94
CA TYR A 126 1.88 15.21 -9.55
C TYR A 126 1.95 16.49 -8.72
N ALA A 127 1.33 16.48 -7.57
CA ALA A 127 1.43 17.53 -6.58
C ALA A 127 1.89 16.94 -5.25
N ASP A 128 2.82 17.63 -4.59
CA ASP A 128 3.34 17.30 -3.28
C ASP A 128 3.34 18.59 -2.43
N ASP A 129 2.71 18.57 -1.26
CA ASP A 129 2.68 19.69 -0.30
C ASP A 129 3.78 19.56 0.76
N GLY A 130 4.75 18.67 0.54
CA GLY A 130 5.80 18.34 1.50
C GLY A 130 5.28 17.56 2.71
N SER A 131 3.99 17.30 2.77
CA SER A 131 3.41 16.38 3.75
C SER A 131 3.43 14.99 3.19
N SER A 132 4.13 14.10 3.82
CA SER A 132 3.86 12.69 3.61
C SER A 132 2.40 12.44 4.00
N PRO A 133 1.57 11.79 3.16
CA PRO A 133 0.24 11.37 3.61
C PRO A 133 0.41 10.67 4.96
N PRO A 134 -0.45 10.97 5.95
CA PRO A 134 -0.30 10.37 7.26
C PRO A 134 -0.20 8.87 7.08
N MET A 135 0.83 8.29 7.70
CA MET A 135 1.01 6.83 7.70
C MET A 135 -0.30 6.20 8.18
N PRO A 136 -0.88 5.25 7.42
CA PRO A 136 -2.13 4.63 7.84
C PRO A 136 -1.98 4.06 9.26
N GLU A 137 -3.02 4.18 10.06
CA GLU A 137 -3.02 3.58 11.40
C GLU A 137 -2.66 2.08 11.29
N ASN A 138 -1.79 1.62 12.19
CA ASN A 138 -1.26 0.25 12.19
C ASN A 138 -0.38 -0.15 11.00
N PHE A 139 0.19 0.81 10.29
CA PHE A 139 1.25 0.56 9.31
C PHE A 139 2.63 0.96 9.84
N VAL A 140 3.67 0.44 9.22
CA VAL A 140 5.06 0.89 9.37
C VAL A 140 5.63 1.23 8.01
N LEU A 141 6.49 2.24 7.97
CA LEU A 141 7.31 2.52 6.79
C LEU A 141 8.46 1.52 6.74
N VAL A 142 8.61 0.84 5.62
CA VAL A 142 9.77 0.04 5.27
C VAL A 142 10.59 0.88 4.29
N GLU A 143 11.68 1.44 4.79
CA GLU A 143 12.62 2.19 3.93
C GLU A 143 13.23 1.25 2.89
N GLY A 144 13.24 1.71 1.63
CA GLY A 144 13.80 0.96 0.51
C GLY A 144 15.25 0.56 0.72
N GLY A 145 15.66 -0.53 0.10
CA GLY A 145 17.02 -1.04 0.24
C GLY A 145 17.29 -2.26 -0.63
N THR A 146 18.53 -2.75 -0.58
CA THR A 146 18.95 -3.93 -1.33
C THR A 146 19.31 -5.07 -0.37
N PHE A 147 18.81 -6.27 -0.67
CA PHE A 147 19.12 -7.49 0.09
C PHE A 147 19.31 -8.67 -0.84
N ASN A 148 19.95 -9.74 -0.35
CA ASN A 148 20.08 -10.99 -1.09
C ASN A 148 18.96 -11.96 -0.68
N ASN A 149 18.18 -12.45 -1.65
CA ASN A 149 17.06 -13.37 -1.43
C ASN A 149 17.46 -14.85 -1.35
N GLY A 150 18.77 -15.12 -1.34
CA GLY A 150 19.35 -16.46 -1.39
C GLY A 150 19.74 -16.93 -2.80
N THR A 151 19.40 -16.17 -3.84
CA THR A 151 19.74 -16.44 -5.25
C THR A 151 20.38 -15.24 -5.92
N SER A 152 19.83 -14.05 -5.69
CA SER A 152 20.30 -12.80 -6.31
C SER A 152 20.02 -11.61 -5.41
N ASP A 153 20.64 -10.49 -5.71
CA ASP A 153 20.36 -9.23 -5.04
C ASP A 153 19.03 -8.64 -5.56
N VAL A 154 18.24 -8.17 -4.62
CA VAL A 154 16.94 -7.54 -4.88
C VAL A 154 16.90 -6.16 -4.24
N THR A 155 16.60 -5.15 -5.04
CA THR A 155 16.36 -3.78 -4.58
C THR A 155 14.85 -3.57 -4.47
N ILE A 156 14.40 -3.04 -3.32
CA ILE A 156 13.00 -2.75 -3.02
C ILE A 156 12.86 -1.24 -2.77
N SER A 157 11.90 -0.63 -3.40
CA SER A 157 11.47 0.74 -3.12
C SER A 157 10.78 0.83 -1.75
N SER A 158 10.73 2.03 -1.15
CA SER A 158 10.04 2.24 0.14
C SER A 158 8.54 1.96 0.00
N PHE A 159 7.95 1.38 1.04
CA PHE A 159 6.52 1.06 1.09
C PHE A 159 6.01 1.04 2.53
N TYR A 160 4.71 1.16 2.70
CA TYR A 160 4.04 0.92 3.98
C TYR A 160 3.53 -0.51 4.06
N ILE A 161 3.68 -1.17 5.22
CA ILE A 161 3.17 -2.51 5.49
C ILE A 161 2.33 -2.53 6.77
N ASP A 162 1.24 -3.29 6.81
CA ASP A 162 0.48 -3.54 8.04
C ASP A 162 1.40 -4.13 9.12
N LYS A 163 1.35 -3.57 10.34
CA LYS A 163 2.08 -4.11 11.51
C LYS A 163 1.70 -5.54 11.84
N TYR A 164 0.45 -5.87 11.62
CA TYR A 164 -0.18 -7.12 11.98
C TYR A 164 -0.74 -7.83 10.76
N GLU A 165 -0.98 -9.11 10.87
CA GLU A 165 -1.91 -9.81 9.98
C GLU A 165 -3.28 -9.12 10.04
N LEU A 166 -4.02 -9.09 8.93
CA LEU A 166 -5.35 -8.50 8.93
C LEU A 166 -6.27 -9.22 9.91
N THR A 167 -6.90 -8.48 10.80
CA THR A 167 -7.80 -9.06 11.81
C THR A 167 -9.17 -9.43 11.24
N GLN A 168 -9.87 -10.36 11.91
CA GLN A 168 -11.24 -10.74 11.57
C GLN A 168 -12.18 -9.54 11.60
N ALA A 169 -12.04 -8.64 12.58
CA ALA A 169 -12.83 -7.42 12.68
C ALA A 169 -12.57 -6.47 11.51
N GLY A 170 -11.29 -6.26 11.15
CA GLY A 170 -10.91 -5.43 10.01
C GLY A 170 -11.45 -5.99 8.67
N TYR A 171 -11.35 -7.30 8.48
CA TYR A 171 -11.93 -7.94 7.29
C TYR A 171 -13.45 -7.80 7.24
N GLN A 172 -14.14 -8.06 8.34
CA GLN A 172 -15.61 -7.97 8.42
C GLN A 172 -16.11 -6.53 8.19
N ALA A 173 -15.39 -5.53 8.67
CA ALA A 173 -15.75 -4.12 8.47
C ALA A 173 -15.78 -3.72 6.97
N VAL A 174 -14.92 -4.32 6.16
CA VAL A 174 -14.82 -4.04 4.71
C VAL A 174 -15.70 -4.98 3.88
N MET A 175 -15.70 -6.27 4.22
CA MET A 175 -16.34 -7.32 3.40
C MET A 175 -17.75 -7.68 3.86
N GLY A 176 -18.16 -7.20 5.05
CA GLY A 176 -19.49 -7.49 5.62
C GLY A 176 -19.65 -8.89 6.23
N VAL A 177 -18.65 -9.75 6.13
CA VAL A 177 -18.67 -11.13 6.62
C VAL A 177 -17.33 -11.52 7.26
N ASN A 178 -17.36 -12.45 8.22
CA ASN A 178 -16.16 -13.07 8.78
C ASN A 178 -16.11 -14.55 8.33
N PRO A 179 -15.16 -14.95 7.47
CA PRO A 179 -15.07 -16.34 6.97
C PRO A 179 -14.35 -17.28 7.93
N SER A 180 -13.72 -16.76 8.99
CA SER A 180 -12.76 -17.47 9.84
C SER A 180 -13.38 -18.68 10.55
N TYR A 181 -12.55 -19.69 10.74
CA TYR A 181 -12.88 -20.87 11.55
C TYR A 181 -12.72 -20.59 13.06
N PHE A 182 -11.64 -19.92 13.45
CA PHE A 182 -11.32 -19.61 14.85
C PHE A 182 -11.96 -18.29 15.29
N THR A 183 -13.29 -18.24 15.33
CA THR A 183 -14.04 -16.99 15.62
C THR A 183 -14.01 -16.54 17.08
N GLY A 184 -13.50 -17.38 18.01
CA GLY A 184 -13.43 -17.04 19.44
C GLY A 184 -12.18 -16.25 19.88
N VAL A 185 -11.27 -15.96 18.95
CA VAL A 185 -10.01 -15.28 19.23
C VAL A 185 -10.21 -13.78 19.09
N SER A 186 -10.15 -13.03 20.21
CA SER A 186 -10.22 -11.57 20.19
C SER A 186 -9.05 -11.00 19.38
N ASN A 187 -9.32 -10.09 18.45
CA ASN A 187 -8.32 -9.58 17.50
C ASN A 187 -7.48 -10.69 16.83
N GLY A 188 -8.08 -11.84 16.58
CA GLY A 188 -7.43 -12.92 15.82
C GLY A 188 -7.26 -12.53 14.36
N PRO A 189 -6.26 -13.11 13.65
CA PRO A 189 -6.11 -12.90 12.22
C PRO A 189 -7.33 -13.45 11.48
N VAL A 190 -7.71 -12.82 10.38
CA VAL A 190 -8.66 -13.45 9.47
C VAL A 190 -8.00 -14.62 8.77
N GLU A 191 -8.72 -15.73 8.68
CA GLU A 191 -8.29 -16.91 7.92
C GLU A 191 -9.46 -17.44 7.09
N ARG A 192 -9.24 -18.48 6.30
CA ARG A 192 -10.18 -18.95 5.26
C ARG A 192 -10.47 -17.89 4.20
N VAL A 193 -9.45 -17.14 3.85
CA VAL A 193 -9.48 -16.12 2.79
C VAL A 193 -8.68 -16.65 1.61
N SER A 194 -9.29 -16.76 0.44
CA SER A 194 -8.56 -17.06 -0.79
C SER A 194 -7.79 -15.86 -1.29
N TRP A 195 -6.78 -16.06 -2.15
CA TRP A 195 -6.03 -14.97 -2.77
C TRP A 195 -6.96 -13.97 -3.49
N PHE A 196 -8.00 -14.48 -4.17
CA PHE A 196 -9.01 -13.62 -4.80
C PHE A 196 -9.76 -12.73 -3.80
N LYS A 197 -10.10 -13.28 -2.64
CA LYS A 197 -10.82 -12.52 -1.61
C LYS A 197 -9.90 -11.51 -0.92
N ALA A 198 -8.61 -11.78 -0.84
CA ALA A 198 -7.64 -10.82 -0.33
C ALA A 198 -7.48 -9.60 -1.27
N ILE A 199 -7.40 -9.81 -2.59
CA ILE A 199 -7.33 -8.68 -3.55
C ILE A 199 -8.66 -7.91 -3.64
N GLU A 200 -9.80 -8.60 -3.50
CA GLU A 200 -11.11 -7.93 -3.38
C GLU A 200 -11.15 -7.02 -2.15
N TYR A 201 -10.70 -7.52 -1.01
CA TYR A 201 -10.58 -6.74 0.22
C TYR A 201 -9.75 -5.47 0.01
N CYS A 202 -8.57 -5.61 -0.58
CA CYS A 202 -7.67 -4.48 -0.84
C CYS A 202 -8.36 -3.37 -1.66
N ASN A 203 -9.06 -3.74 -2.74
CA ASN A 203 -9.77 -2.76 -3.56
C ASN A 203 -10.96 -2.13 -2.82
N ARG A 204 -11.76 -2.93 -2.09
CA ARG A 204 -12.90 -2.40 -1.31
C ARG A 204 -12.45 -1.44 -0.23
N ARG A 205 -11.38 -1.78 0.52
CA ARG A 205 -10.78 -0.90 1.52
C ARG A 205 -10.27 0.39 0.89
N SER A 206 -9.57 0.29 -0.23
CA SER A 206 -9.10 1.47 -0.97
C SER A 206 -10.24 2.40 -1.35
N MET A 207 -11.35 1.85 -1.88
CA MET A 207 -12.52 2.64 -2.24
C MET A 207 -13.20 3.28 -1.02
N GLN A 208 -13.30 2.58 0.12
CA GLN A 208 -13.88 3.13 1.35
C GLN A 208 -13.07 4.30 1.90
N GLU A 209 -11.74 4.28 1.71
CA GLU A 209 -10.81 5.31 2.16
C GLU A 209 -10.51 6.36 1.06
N ALA A 210 -11.30 6.38 -0.03
CA ALA A 210 -11.15 7.28 -1.18
C ALA A 210 -9.76 7.21 -1.87
N LEU A 211 -9.10 6.05 -1.79
CA LEU A 211 -7.84 5.78 -2.47
C LEU A 211 -8.08 5.14 -3.84
N THR A 212 -7.09 5.21 -4.73
CA THR A 212 -7.12 4.53 -6.03
C THR A 212 -6.87 3.03 -5.86
N PRO A 213 -7.86 2.15 -6.14
CA PRO A 213 -7.67 0.71 -6.02
C PRO A 213 -6.58 0.18 -6.95
N CYS A 214 -5.78 -0.78 -6.47
CA CYS A 214 -4.63 -1.31 -7.22
C CYS A 214 -5.01 -2.36 -8.27
N TYR A 215 -6.07 -3.17 -8.03
CA TYR A 215 -6.35 -4.33 -8.87
C TYR A 215 -7.46 -4.08 -9.87
N SER A 216 -7.23 -4.52 -11.11
CA SER A 216 -8.28 -4.59 -12.15
C SER A 216 -8.54 -6.03 -12.53
N TYR A 217 -9.80 -6.39 -12.80
CA TYR A 217 -10.18 -7.68 -13.35
C TYR A 217 -10.54 -7.52 -14.83
N SER A 218 -9.64 -7.92 -15.73
CA SER A 218 -9.84 -7.81 -17.19
C SER A 218 -10.38 -6.43 -17.60
N THR A 219 -11.44 -6.37 -18.40
CA THR A 219 -12.12 -5.13 -18.84
C THR A 219 -13.13 -4.59 -17.84
N TYR A 220 -13.35 -5.26 -16.71
CA TYR A 220 -14.34 -4.86 -15.69
C TYR A 220 -13.82 -3.76 -14.74
N GLY A 221 -12.56 -3.38 -14.86
CA GLY A 221 -11.94 -2.31 -14.09
C GLY A 221 -11.69 -2.67 -12.62
N THR A 222 -11.53 -1.64 -11.79
CA THR A 222 -11.06 -1.77 -10.41
C THR A 222 -12.16 -1.94 -9.36
N ASN A 223 -13.44 -1.66 -9.71
CA ASN A 223 -14.53 -1.80 -8.75
C ASN A 223 -15.00 -3.26 -8.66
N PRO A 224 -14.80 -3.95 -7.50
CA PRO A 224 -15.20 -5.35 -7.35
C PRO A 224 -16.70 -5.62 -7.54
N ASN A 225 -17.55 -4.61 -7.38
CA ASN A 225 -18.98 -4.77 -7.63
C ASN A 225 -19.33 -4.98 -9.12
N ASN A 226 -18.40 -4.61 -10.01
CA ASN A 226 -18.54 -4.81 -11.45
C ASN A 226 -17.93 -6.11 -11.94
N TRP A 227 -17.19 -6.83 -11.09
CA TRP A 227 -16.54 -8.07 -11.50
C TRP A 227 -17.56 -9.17 -11.76
N PRO A 228 -17.37 -10.01 -12.78
CA PRO A 228 -18.41 -10.94 -13.20
C PRO A 228 -18.67 -12.03 -12.18
N GLY A 229 -19.88 -12.58 -12.15
CA GLY A 229 -20.17 -13.77 -11.32
C GLY A 229 -19.19 -14.90 -11.63
N GLY A 230 -18.64 -15.52 -10.57
CA GLY A 230 -17.65 -16.61 -10.73
C GLY A 230 -16.23 -16.15 -11.05
N TRP A 231 -15.91 -14.86 -11.01
CA TRP A 231 -14.57 -14.33 -11.23
C TRP A 231 -13.48 -14.98 -10.36
N ASN A 232 -13.85 -15.49 -9.20
CA ASN A 232 -12.97 -16.08 -8.17
C ASN A 232 -13.23 -17.59 -7.94
N THR A 233 -13.89 -18.29 -8.87
CA THR A 233 -14.26 -19.70 -8.71
C THR A 233 -13.31 -20.68 -9.39
N SER A 234 -12.45 -20.19 -10.30
CA SER A 234 -11.42 -20.99 -10.95
C SER A 234 -10.05 -20.37 -10.67
N TYR A 235 -9.08 -21.22 -10.30
CA TYR A 235 -7.71 -20.73 -10.07
C TYR A 235 -7.12 -20.04 -11.32
N THR A 236 -7.50 -20.49 -12.53
CA THR A 236 -7.02 -19.88 -13.79
C THR A 236 -7.44 -18.43 -13.96
N ASN A 237 -8.49 -17.98 -13.27
CA ASN A 237 -8.96 -16.60 -13.35
C ASN A 237 -7.96 -15.58 -12.76
N HIS A 238 -6.95 -16.03 -12.01
CA HIS A 238 -5.90 -15.15 -11.51
C HIS A 238 -5.11 -14.44 -12.62
N THR A 239 -5.05 -15.01 -13.82
CA THR A 239 -4.40 -14.40 -14.99
C THR A 239 -5.17 -13.21 -15.56
N ASN A 240 -6.45 -13.04 -15.18
CA ASN A 240 -7.28 -11.91 -15.56
C ASN A 240 -7.13 -10.71 -14.61
N VAL A 241 -6.36 -10.87 -13.53
CA VAL A 241 -6.11 -9.81 -12.55
C VAL A 241 -4.81 -9.10 -12.90
N SER A 242 -4.86 -7.80 -13.02
CA SER A 242 -3.68 -6.93 -13.15
C SER A 242 -3.58 -6.00 -11.95
N CYS A 243 -2.35 -5.54 -11.64
CA CYS A 243 -2.08 -4.59 -10.56
C CYS A 243 -1.50 -3.29 -11.15
N ASN A 244 -2.08 -2.16 -10.77
CA ASN A 244 -1.48 -0.86 -10.97
C ASN A 244 -0.54 -0.56 -9.78
N TRP A 245 0.74 -0.72 -9.97
CA TRP A 245 1.77 -0.57 -8.95
C TRP A 245 1.97 0.86 -8.47
N SER A 246 1.55 1.85 -9.25
CA SER A 246 1.61 3.27 -8.87
C SER A 246 0.35 3.79 -8.18
N ALA A 247 -0.67 2.93 -7.99
CA ALA A 247 -1.88 3.32 -7.28
C ALA A 247 -1.60 3.44 -5.77
N ASN A 248 -2.20 4.46 -5.13
CA ASN A 248 -2.01 4.71 -3.70
C ASN A 248 -2.93 3.87 -2.79
N GLY A 249 -3.68 2.94 -3.34
CA GLY A 249 -4.55 2.04 -2.60
C GLY A 249 -3.81 0.89 -1.92
N TYR A 250 -4.59 0.04 -1.26
CA TYR A 250 -4.09 -1.18 -0.62
C TYR A 250 -3.87 -2.30 -1.63
N ARG A 251 -2.84 -3.10 -1.40
CA ARG A 251 -2.53 -4.31 -2.14
C ARG A 251 -1.86 -5.36 -1.26
N LEU A 252 -1.77 -6.58 -1.75
CA LEU A 252 -0.88 -7.59 -1.16
C LEU A 252 0.58 -7.16 -1.37
N PRO A 253 1.48 -7.49 -0.44
CA PRO A 253 2.91 -7.35 -0.69
C PRO A 253 3.34 -8.22 -1.87
N THR A 254 4.37 -7.82 -2.59
CA THR A 254 5.14 -8.78 -3.38
C THR A 254 5.90 -9.72 -2.44
N GLU A 255 6.31 -10.87 -2.93
CA GLU A 255 7.07 -11.80 -2.11
C GLU A 255 8.38 -11.17 -1.58
N MET A 256 9.01 -10.33 -2.39
CA MET A 256 10.25 -9.68 -2.00
C MET A 256 10.04 -8.52 -1.03
N GLU A 257 8.95 -7.75 -1.14
CA GLU A 257 8.56 -6.77 -0.12
C GLU A 257 8.28 -7.46 1.22
N TRP A 258 7.52 -8.57 1.19
CA TRP A 258 7.23 -9.36 2.38
C TRP A 258 8.52 -9.88 3.04
N MET A 259 9.41 -10.48 2.23
CA MET A 259 10.68 -11.04 2.71
C MET A 259 11.61 -9.97 3.27
N PHE A 260 11.69 -8.81 2.62
CA PHE A 260 12.50 -7.69 3.08
C PHE A 260 12.00 -7.15 4.43
N ALA A 261 10.69 -6.96 4.56
CA ALA A 261 10.08 -6.54 5.82
C ALA A 261 10.24 -7.58 6.93
N ALA A 262 10.01 -8.88 6.64
CA ALA A 262 10.17 -9.96 7.61
C ALA A 262 11.59 -10.08 8.15
N ARG A 263 12.61 -9.73 7.35
CA ARG A 263 14.02 -9.73 7.75
C ARG A 263 14.44 -8.47 8.52
N GLY A 264 13.56 -7.52 8.76
CA GLY A 264 13.86 -6.27 9.45
C GLY A 264 14.34 -5.14 8.53
N GLY A 265 14.13 -5.26 7.20
CA GLY A 265 14.55 -4.25 6.22
C GLY A 265 16.04 -3.95 6.30
N ASN A 266 16.38 -2.65 6.27
CA ASN A 266 17.77 -2.19 6.42
C ASN A 266 18.33 -2.36 7.85
N GLN A 267 17.50 -2.72 8.83
CA GLN A 267 17.89 -2.94 10.24
C GLN A 267 18.13 -4.43 10.56
N THR A 268 18.13 -5.29 9.55
CA THR A 268 18.21 -6.75 9.68
C THR A 268 19.41 -7.23 10.49
N HIS A 269 19.18 -8.21 11.38
CA HIS A 269 20.22 -8.98 12.06
C HIS A 269 20.42 -10.37 11.43
N ASN A 270 19.78 -10.64 10.28
CA ASN A 270 19.81 -11.94 9.58
C ASN A 270 19.34 -13.12 10.44
N TYR A 271 18.33 -12.92 11.27
CA TYR A 271 17.71 -13.97 12.04
C TYR A 271 17.00 -15.00 11.15
N ALA A 272 16.87 -16.23 11.64
CA ALA A 272 16.14 -17.29 10.95
C ALA A 272 14.63 -16.99 10.89
N TYR A 273 14.09 -16.35 11.93
CA TYR A 273 12.70 -15.92 12.05
C TYR A 273 12.64 -14.41 12.14
N SER A 274 11.49 -13.84 11.90
CA SER A 274 11.30 -12.39 11.93
C SER A 274 11.53 -11.84 13.34
N GLY A 275 12.64 -11.14 13.54
CA GLY A 275 13.05 -10.52 14.80
C GLY A 275 13.83 -11.41 15.79
N SER A 276 14.03 -12.71 15.52
CA SER A 276 14.79 -13.59 16.45
C SER A 276 15.27 -14.88 15.80
N ASN A 277 16.26 -15.54 16.42
CA ASN A 277 16.56 -16.96 16.18
C ASN A 277 15.76 -17.92 17.09
N ASP A 278 15.01 -17.38 18.07
CA ASP A 278 14.09 -18.17 18.89
C ASP A 278 12.65 -17.95 18.41
N LEU A 279 12.09 -18.93 17.71
CA LEU A 279 10.71 -18.86 17.21
C LEU A 279 9.68 -18.72 18.34
N ASN A 280 9.95 -19.24 19.53
CA ASN A 280 9.01 -19.09 20.65
C ASN A 280 8.81 -17.64 21.07
N ALA A 281 9.82 -16.80 20.88
CA ALA A 281 9.76 -15.38 21.20
C ALA A 281 8.90 -14.58 20.22
N VAL A 282 8.90 -14.97 18.93
CA VAL A 282 8.37 -14.14 17.83
C VAL A 282 7.19 -14.77 17.09
N GLY A 283 6.85 -16.04 17.32
CA GLY A 283 5.86 -16.73 16.51
C GLY A 283 4.98 -17.75 17.26
N TRP A 284 3.77 -17.92 16.73
CA TRP A 284 2.83 -18.97 17.09
C TRP A 284 2.89 -20.09 16.05
N TYR A 285 3.35 -21.29 16.43
CA TYR A 285 3.54 -22.43 15.55
C TYR A 285 3.09 -23.73 16.23
N ASN A 286 3.20 -24.87 15.59
CA ASN A 286 2.60 -26.13 16.06
C ASN A 286 2.99 -26.54 17.50
N SER A 287 4.18 -26.16 17.96
CA SER A 287 4.65 -26.56 19.30
C SER A 287 4.16 -25.65 20.42
N ASN A 288 3.64 -24.43 20.13
CA ASN A 288 3.21 -23.49 21.14
C ASN A 288 1.82 -22.85 20.90
N SER A 289 1.19 -23.11 19.75
CA SER A 289 -0.09 -22.51 19.34
C SER A 289 -1.32 -23.15 19.98
N SER A 290 -1.19 -24.32 20.61
CA SER A 290 -2.34 -25.10 21.09
C SER A 290 -3.36 -25.42 19.97
N SER A 291 -2.90 -25.59 18.74
CA SER A 291 -3.71 -25.90 17.53
C SER A 291 -4.78 -24.86 17.19
N THR A 292 -4.50 -23.58 17.45
CA THR A 292 -5.39 -22.47 17.12
C THR A 292 -4.59 -21.23 16.72
N THR A 293 -5.25 -20.27 16.05
CA THR A 293 -4.71 -18.92 15.86
C THR A 293 -4.71 -18.15 17.16
N HIS A 294 -3.91 -17.11 17.26
CA HIS A 294 -3.79 -16.23 18.43
C HIS A 294 -4.05 -14.78 18.06
N THR A 295 -4.38 -13.97 19.07
CA THR A 295 -4.45 -12.51 18.94
C THR A 295 -3.18 -11.99 18.30
N VAL A 296 -3.33 -11.17 17.24
CA VAL A 296 -2.18 -10.59 16.54
C VAL A 296 -1.34 -9.70 17.48
N GLY A 297 -0.03 -9.64 17.25
CA GLY A 297 0.86 -8.77 18.00
C GLY A 297 1.14 -9.20 19.44
N THR A 298 0.89 -10.46 19.80
CA THR A 298 1.12 -10.96 21.17
C THR A 298 2.50 -11.58 21.38
N LYS A 299 3.25 -11.79 20.31
CA LYS A 299 4.68 -12.13 20.33
C LYS A 299 5.53 -10.87 20.12
N ALA A 300 6.85 -11.00 20.19
CA ALA A 300 7.74 -9.87 19.94
C ALA A 300 7.73 -9.45 18.46
N ALA A 301 7.81 -8.14 18.23
CA ALA A 301 7.98 -7.58 16.89
C ALA A 301 9.41 -7.79 16.36
N ASN A 302 9.58 -7.65 15.06
CA ASN A 302 10.89 -7.51 14.47
C ASN A 302 11.43 -6.07 14.56
N GLU A 303 12.57 -5.81 13.96
CA GLU A 303 13.29 -4.53 14.00
C GLU A 303 12.47 -3.35 13.44
N LEU A 304 11.53 -3.61 12.53
CA LEU A 304 10.63 -2.60 11.95
C LEU A 304 9.36 -2.37 12.77
N GLY A 305 9.10 -3.21 13.79
CA GLY A 305 7.85 -3.17 14.54
C GLY A 305 6.71 -3.94 13.88
N THR A 306 6.99 -4.85 12.92
CA THR A 306 6.01 -5.80 12.39
C THR A 306 5.95 -7.06 13.25
N PHE A 307 4.75 -7.64 13.38
CA PHE A 307 4.46 -8.79 14.21
C PHE A 307 3.98 -9.96 13.38
N ASP A 308 4.11 -11.17 13.94
CA ASP A 308 3.56 -12.42 13.41
C ASP A 308 4.02 -12.78 11.99
N MET A 309 5.14 -12.18 11.51
CA MET A 309 5.74 -12.56 10.23
C MET A 309 6.45 -13.92 10.28
N SER A 310 6.35 -14.62 11.41
CA SER A 310 6.79 -16.00 11.62
C SER A 310 5.75 -16.72 12.46
N GLY A 311 4.83 -17.47 11.83
CA GLY A 311 3.77 -18.23 12.48
C GLY A 311 2.40 -17.56 12.39
N ASN A 312 1.49 -17.92 13.26
CA ASN A 312 0.08 -17.57 13.36
C ASN A 312 -0.72 -18.01 12.12
N VAL A 313 -0.72 -17.25 11.01
CA VAL A 313 -1.29 -17.70 9.73
C VAL A 313 -0.31 -17.50 8.57
N TRP A 314 -0.36 -18.38 7.58
CA TRP A 314 0.27 -18.14 6.29
C TRP A 314 -0.30 -16.86 5.66
N GLU A 315 0.52 -16.10 4.95
CA GLU A 315 0.11 -14.86 4.34
C GLU A 315 0.20 -14.93 2.82
N TRP A 316 -0.93 -14.72 2.15
CA TRP A 316 -0.94 -14.53 0.71
C TRP A 316 -0.09 -13.32 0.33
N VAL A 317 0.74 -13.50 -0.69
CA VAL A 317 1.40 -12.40 -1.39
C VAL A 317 0.93 -12.34 -2.85
N TRP A 318 1.32 -11.30 -3.56
CA TRP A 318 0.89 -11.13 -4.96
C TRP A 318 1.44 -12.21 -5.90
N ASP A 319 2.65 -12.66 -5.70
CA ASP A 319 3.49 -13.37 -6.66
C ASP A 319 2.93 -14.72 -7.08
N ILE A 320 3.11 -15.05 -8.37
CA ILE A 320 3.01 -16.42 -8.86
C ILE A 320 4.26 -17.18 -8.40
N TYR A 321 4.07 -18.38 -7.88
CA TYR A 321 5.17 -19.23 -7.42
C TYR A 321 6.04 -19.67 -8.60
N GLY A 322 7.35 -19.41 -8.51
CA GLY A 322 8.37 -19.80 -9.47
C GLY A 322 9.77 -19.72 -8.87
N GLY A 323 10.77 -20.11 -9.65
CA GLY A 323 12.17 -19.94 -9.27
C GLY A 323 12.56 -18.46 -9.25
N TYR A 324 13.43 -18.07 -8.32
CA TYR A 324 14.01 -16.74 -8.34
C TYR A 324 14.97 -16.57 -9.52
N PRO A 325 14.92 -15.43 -10.23
CA PRO A 325 15.89 -15.11 -11.26
C PRO A 325 17.32 -15.03 -10.67
N SER A 326 18.32 -15.43 -11.45
CA SER A 326 19.73 -15.40 -11.03
C SER A 326 20.39 -14.01 -11.15
N GLY A 327 19.77 -13.06 -11.86
CA GLY A 327 20.25 -11.68 -11.98
C GLY A 327 19.64 -10.75 -10.94
N ALA A 328 20.29 -9.61 -10.69
CA ALA A 328 19.75 -8.57 -9.82
C ALA A 328 18.37 -8.11 -10.30
N GLN A 329 17.48 -7.84 -9.35
CA GLN A 329 16.09 -7.42 -9.59
C GLN A 329 15.80 -6.10 -8.88
N THR A 330 14.90 -5.30 -9.44
CA THR A 330 14.36 -4.11 -8.78
C THR A 330 12.83 -4.25 -8.77
N ASP A 331 12.22 -4.14 -7.59
CA ASP A 331 10.78 -4.26 -7.34
C ASP A 331 10.13 -5.44 -8.11
N PRO A 332 10.62 -6.69 -7.96
CA PRO A 332 10.09 -7.81 -8.73
C PRO A 332 8.67 -8.18 -8.31
N HIS A 333 7.86 -8.62 -9.26
CA HIS A 333 6.45 -8.97 -9.07
C HIS A 333 6.18 -10.48 -9.24
N GLY A 334 7.20 -11.31 -9.09
CA GLY A 334 7.10 -12.76 -9.20
C GLY A 334 7.29 -13.33 -10.60
N ALA A 335 7.00 -14.62 -10.75
CA ALA A 335 7.09 -15.32 -12.02
C ALA A 335 5.98 -14.85 -12.98
N THR A 336 6.28 -14.87 -14.30
CA THR A 336 5.34 -14.45 -15.34
C THR A 336 4.29 -15.52 -15.70
N GLY A 337 4.42 -16.73 -15.16
CA GLY A 337 3.48 -17.82 -15.38
C GLY A 337 3.56 -18.89 -14.30
N GLY A 338 2.47 -19.59 -14.11
CA GLY A 338 2.28 -20.62 -13.09
C GLY A 338 0.81 -20.70 -12.68
N SER A 339 0.47 -21.64 -11.81
CA SER A 339 -0.90 -21.84 -11.34
C SER A 339 -1.11 -21.47 -9.87
N ASN A 340 -0.03 -21.41 -9.12
CA ASN A 340 -0.07 -21.23 -7.67
C ASN A 340 0.43 -19.83 -7.28
N ARG A 341 -0.15 -19.29 -6.24
CA ARG A 341 0.27 -18.05 -5.58
C ARG A 341 1.16 -18.37 -4.39
N VAL A 342 2.09 -17.48 -4.09
CA VAL A 342 3.02 -17.63 -2.98
C VAL A 342 2.33 -17.33 -1.66
N GLU A 343 2.68 -18.12 -0.64
CA GLU A 343 2.36 -17.89 0.77
C GLU A 343 3.64 -17.83 1.59
N ARG A 344 3.66 -16.98 2.60
CA ARG A 344 4.83 -16.72 3.44
C ARG A 344 4.50 -16.78 4.93
N GLY A 345 5.52 -16.94 5.78
CA GLY A 345 5.46 -16.76 7.22
C GLY A 345 5.23 -18.03 8.05
N GLY A 346 4.63 -19.04 7.50
CA GLY A 346 4.20 -20.21 8.31
C GLY A 346 2.90 -19.92 9.06
N SER A 347 2.48 -20.86 9.91
CA SER A 347 1.22 -20.73 10.63
C SER A 347 1.23 -21.45 11.97
N TRP A 348 0.15 -21.31 12.73
CA TRP A 348 -0.12 -22.05 13.97
C TRP A 348 0.04 -23.58 13.83
N PHE A 349 -0.07 -24.09 12.63
CA PHE A 349 0.02 -25.53 12.34
C PHE A 349 1.39 -25.96 11.77
N SER A 350 2.23 -25.01 11.38
CA SER A 350 3.54 -25.25 10.74
C SER A 350 4.60 -25.73 11.75
N GLY A 351 5.53 -26.56 11.30
CA GLY A 351 6.78 -26.79 12.00
C GLY A 351 7.67 -25.55 11.99
N ALA A 352 8.69 -25.53 12.83
CA ALA A 352 9.60 -24.39 12.93
C ALA A 352 10.24 -24.01 11.59
N ASP A 353 10.67 -24.98 10.79
CA ASP A 353 11.28 -24.72 9.48
C ASP A 353 10.34 -23.95 8.54
N GLY A 354 9.02 -24.24 8.60
CA GLY A 354 8.00 -23.56 7.81
C GLY A 354 7.77 -22.10 8.19
N CYS A 355 8.18 -21.69 9.40
CA CYS A 355 8.06 -20.32 9.89
C CYS A 355 9.33 -19.47 9.63
N ALA A 356 10.38 -20.05 9.03
CA ALA A 356 11.58 -19.30 8.69
C ALA A 356 11.30 -18.22 7.64
N VAL A 357 11.95 -17.05 7.77
CA VAL A 357 11.79 -15.93 6.81
C VAL A 357 12.21 -16.27 5.39
N SER A 358 12.97 -17.33 5.18
CA SER A 358 13.38 -17.83 3.87
C SER A 358 12.42 -18.87 3.29
N TYR A 359 11.53 -19.45 4.12
CA TYR A 359 10.65 -20.53 3.67
C TYR A 359 9.53 -20.00 2.79
N ARG A 360 9.23 -20.72 1.73
CA ARG A 360 8.19 -20.40 0.73
C ARG A 360 7.18 -21.52 0.66
N HIS A 361 5.93 -21.19 0.68
CA HIS A 361 4.82 -22.08 0.37
C HIS A 361 4.01 -21.57 -0.81
N ASN A 362 3.11 -22.38 -1.34
CA ASN A 362 2.24 -21.97 -2.43
C ASN A 362 0.99 -22.81 -2.48
N ASP A 363 -0.12 -22.18 -2.85
CA ASP A 363 -1.38 -22.81 -3.12
C ASP A 363 -2.08 -22.18 -4.32
N ILE A 364 -3.15 -22.83 -4.83
CA ILE A 364 -3.94 -22.25 -5.91
C ILE A 364 -4.77 -21.07 -5.37
N ALA A 365 -5.00 -20.07 -6.23
CA ALA A 365 -5.63 -18.80 -5.84
C ALA A 365 -7.04 -18.91 -5.25
N THR A 366 -7.71 -20.07 -5.40
CA THR A 366 -9.05 -20.36 -4.85
C THR A 366 -9.03 -20.97 -3.47
N ASP A 367 -7.88 -21.47 -3.00
CA ASP A 367 -7.79 -22.17 -1.72
C ASP A 367 -7.98 -21.23 -0.54
N SER A 368 -8.54 -21.76 0.54
CA SER A 368 -8.89 -20.99 1.73
C SER A 368 -8.91 -21.90 2.95
N TYR A 369 -7.79 -21.96 3.65
CA TYR A 369 -7.61 -22.83 4.82
C TYR A 369 -7.65 -22.04 6.12
N SER A 370 -7.92 -22.72 7.25
CA SER A 370 -7.99 -22.10 8.59
C SER A 370 -6.62 -21.64 9.15
N ASN A 371 -5.60 -21.74 8.36
CA ASN A 371 -4.25 -21.32 8.65
C ASN A 371 -3.69 -20.35 7.60
N VAL A 372 -4.54 -19.78 6.73
CA VAL A 372 -4.12 -18.85 5.66
C VAL A 372 -4.94 -17.56 5.72
N GLY A 373 -4.24 -16.45 5.86
CA GLY A 373 -4.72 -15.07 5.88
C GLY A 373 -3.86 -14.18 5.00
N PHE A 374 -3.71 -12.91 5.36
CA PHE A 374 -2.87 -11.95 4.64
C PHE A 374 -2.66 -10.66 5.45
N ARG A 375 -1.73 -9.83 4.99
CA ARG A 375 -1.57 -8.41 5.37
C ARG A 375 -1.50 -7.53 4.15
N CYS A 376 -1.77 -6.23 4.31
CA CYS A 376 -1.72 -5.28 3.21
C CYS A 376 -0.45 -4.45 3.22
N VAL A 377 -0.13 -3.93 2.04
CA VAL A 377 0.87 -2.87 1.84
C VAL A 377 0.26 -1.71 1.05
N ARG A 378 0.93 -0.56 1.08
CA ARG A 378 0.68 0.59 0.22
C ARG A 378 2.01 1.14 -0.28
N VAL A 379 1.98 1.81 -1.43
CA VAL A 379 3.13 2.59 -1.87
C VAL A 379 3.43 3.70 -0.84
N SER A 380 4.71 3.93 -0.59
CA SER A 380 5.16 5.14 0.10
C SER A 380 5.14 6.28 -0.91
N PRO A 381 4.74 7.49 -0.51
CA PRO A 381 4.80 8.67 -1.36
C PRO A 381 6.21 8.94 -1.86
#